data_6b697d400b223ad3614ad9890beeec18
#
_entry.id   6b697d400b223ad3614ad9890beeec18
#
_cell.length_a   1.000
_cell.length_b   1.000
_cell.length_c   1.000
_cell.angle_alpha   90.00
_cell.angle_beta   90.00
_cell.angle_gamma   90.00
#
_symmetry.space_group_name_H-M   'P 1'
#
loop_
_entity.id
_entity.type
_entity.pdbx_description
1 polymer ?
#
loop_
_entity_poly.entity_id
_entity_poly.type
_entity_poly.pdbx_seq_one_letter_code
_entity_poly.pdbx_strand_id
1 'polypeptide(L)'
;MKYDLLIKDGNVYPLNRILDMGIKDGKIVDLKQGLSPDEAETVIDAKNCTISPAFVDAHMHIDKALTADEDDTTDLLQACIRADHKTHESYMGWDRQAIVDDIVERSSEIIKMCIANGTTAIKTHVLI
;
A
#
# COMPACT_ATOMS: atom_id res chain seq x y z
N MET A 1 -13.48 9.07 25.09
CA MET A 1 -12.31 9.86 24.67
C MET A 1 -12.67 10.69 23.45
N LYS A 2 -12.03 11.82 23.26
CA LYS A 2 -12.30 12.72 22.12
C LYS A 2 -11.75 12.18 20.81
N TYR A 3 -10.62 11.45 20.87
CA TYR A 3 -9.95 10.87 19.71
C TYR A 3 -9.78 9.36 19.86
N ASP A 4 -9.91 8.63 18.77
CA ASP A 4 -9.53 7.21 18.68
C ASP A 4 -8.00 7.10 18.53
N LEU A 5 -7.42 8.06 17.77
CA LEU A 5 -5.99 8.15 17.52
C LEU A 5 -5.56 9.62 17.55
N LEU A 6 -4.45 9.88 18.23
CA LEU A 6 -3.75 11.16 18.24
C LEU A 6 -2.33 10.96 17.75
N ILE A 7 -1.96 11.67 16.68
CA ILE A 7 -0.58 11.71 16.18
C ILE A 7 0.03 13.03 16.65
N LYS A 8 1.14 12.95 17.38
CA LYS A 8 1.78 14.08 18.03
C LYS A 8 3.04 14.54 17.30
N ASP A 9 3.22 15.86 17.26
CA ASP A 9 4.49 16.53 16.89
C ASP A 9 5.04 16.17 15.49
N GLY A 10 4.19 15.80 14.55
CA GLY A 10 4.62 15.46 13.19
C GLY A 10 4.67 16.67 12.24
N ASN A 11 5.60 16.63 11.27
CA ASN A 11 5.65 17.62 10.20
C ASN A 11 4.60 17.29 9.14
N VAL A 12 3.52 18.05 9.09
CA VAL A 12 2.37 17.78 8.20
C VAL A 12 2.64 18.31 6.79
N TYR A 13 2.74 17.42 5.81
CA TYR A 13 2.82 17.75 4.39
C TYR A 13 1.41 18.03 3.81
N PRO A 14 1.22 19.03 2.95
CA PRO A 14 2.21 19.98 2.40
C PRO A 14 2.37 21.27 3.23
N LEU A 15 1.80 21.35 4.43
CA LEU A 15 1.83 22.54 5.26
C LEU A 15 3.23 22.89 5.79
N ASN A 16 4.13 21.89 5.86
CA ASN A 16 5.47 22.02 6.43
C ASN A 16 5.48 22.64 7.84
N ARG A 17 4.54 22.20 8.68
CA ARG A 17 4.37 22.68 10.04
C ARG A 17 4.29 21.50 11.00
N ILE A 18 4.91 21.64 12.16
CA ILE A 18 4.78 20.66 13.24
C ILE A 18 3.41 20.85 13.91
N LEU A 19 2.55 19.86 13.76
CA LEU A 19 1.18 19.85 14.29
C LEU A 19 0.85 18.48 14.89
N ASP A 20 -0.16 18.50 15.76
CA ASP A 20 -0.84 17.30 16.23
C ASP A 20 -2.08 17.04 15.37
N MET A 21 -2.39 15.78 15.13
CA MET A 21 -3.53 15.35 14.36
C MET A 21 -4.43 14.45 15.19
N GLY A 22 -5.64 14.92 15.51
CA GLY A 22 -6.66 14.15 16.19
C GLY A 22 -7.60 13.48 15.19
N ILE A 23 -7.79 12.16 15.35
CA ILE A 23 -8.61 11.32 14.47
C ILE A 23 -9.74 10.70 15.28
N LYS A 24 -10.96 10.77 14.76
CA LYS A 24 -12.17 10.16 15.31
C LYS A 24 -13.00 9.54 14.22
N ASP A 25 -13.45 8.30 14.41
CA ASP A 25 -14.27 7.55 13.42
C ASP A 25 -13.66 7.57 12.01
N GLY A 26 -12.33 7.37 11.92
CA GLY A 26 -11.56 7.35 10.66
C GLY A 26 -11.42 8.73 9.98
N LYS A 27 -11.77 9.84 10.64
CA LYS A 27 -11.68 11.20 10.10
C LYS A 27 -10.76 12.06 10.93
N ILE A 28 -10.01 12.95 10.27
CA ILE A 28 -9.25 14.01 10.94
C ILE A 28 -10.26 15.04 11.43
N VAL A 29 -10.33 15.23 12.76
CA VAL A 29 -11.26 16.16 13.40
C VAL A 29 -10.56 17.38 14.00
N ASP A 30 -9.29 17.26 14.32
CA ASP A 30 -8.43 18.37 14.79
C ASP A 30 -7.06 18.30 14.12
N LEU A 31 -6.53 19.47 13.74
CA LEU A 31 -5.17 19.63 13.19
C LEU A 31 -4.57 20.92 13.73
N LYS A 32 -3.87 20.85 14.86
CA LYS A 32 -3.27 21.98 15.57
C LYS A 32 -2.22 21.53 16.56
N GLN A 33 -1.45 22.45 17.14
CA GLN A 33 -0.52 22.14 18.22
C GLN A 33 -1.23 22.02 19.57
N GLY A 34 -0.63 21.25 20.48
CA GLY A 34 -1.02 21.19 21.88
C GLY A 34 -2.27 20.37 22.19
N LEU A 35 -2.59 19.37 21.37
CA LEU A 35 -3.63 18.39 21.68
C LEU A 35 -3.17 17.51 22.86
N SER A 36 -4.08 17.26 23.83
CA SER A 36 -3.74 16.46 25.01
C SER A 36 -3.75 14.96 24.71
N PRO A 37 -2.68 14.23 25.03
CA PRO A 37 -2.67 12.77 24.96
C PRO A 37 -3.78 12.10 25.79
N ASP A 38 -4.21 12.71 26.90
CA ASP A 38 -5.23 12.17 27.79
C ASP A 38 -6.63 12.11 27.14
N GLU A 39 -6.82 12.81 25.99
CA GLU A 39 -8.07 12.81 25.24
C GLU A 39 -8.15 11.70 24.18
N ALA A 40 -7.08 10.89 23.99
CA ALA A 40 -6.98 9.88 22.94
C ALA A 40 -6.91 8.45 23.52
N GLU A 41 -7.47 7.50 22.77
CA GLU A 41 -7.34 6.06 23.07
C GLU A 41 -5.95 5.54 22.71
N THR A 42 -5.41 5.99 21.55
CA THR A 42 -4.08 5.65 21.08
C THR A 42 -3.31 6.92 20.76
N VAL A 43 -2.03 6.96 21.12
CA VAL A 43 -1.13 8.08 20.80
C VAL A 43 0.09 7.58 20.05
N ILE A 44 0.40 8.23 18.93
CA ILE A 44 1.62 8.01 18.14
C ILE A 44 2.49 9.25 18.25
N ASP A 45 3.73 9.10 18.70
CA ASP A 45 4.75 10.15 18.64
C ASP A 45 5.36 10.18 17.25
N ALA A 46 5.09 11.24 16.48
CA ALA A 46 5.63 11.48 15.15
C ALA A 46 6.75 12.52 15.13
N LYS A 47 7.39 12.78 16.26
CA LYS A 47 8.53 13.70 16.36
C LYS A 47 9.62 13.32 15.38
N ASN A 48 10.05 14.28 14.56
CA ASN A 48 11.01 14.13 13.46
C ASN A 48 10.49 13.27 12.27
N CYS A 49 9.20 12.94 12.23
CA CYS A 49 8.58 12.24 11.12
C CYS A 49 7.74 13.22 10.28
N THR A 50 7.53 12.86 9.02
CA THR A 50 6.56 13.53 8.14
C THR A 50 5.23 12.81 8.19
N ILE A 51 4.15 13.54 8.37
CA ILE A 51 2.78 13.06 8.19
C ILE A 51 2.34 13.47 6.79
N SER A 52 2.05 12.49 5.93
CA SER A 52 1.59 12.71 4.57
C SER A 52 0.35 11.85 4.27
N PRO A 53 -0.43 12.19 3.23
CA PRO A 53 -1.37 11.22 2.67
C PRO A 53 -0.64 9.92 2.32
N ALA A 54 -1.36 8.81 2.38
CA ALA A 54 -0.84 7.52 1.95
C ALA A 54 -0.45 7.54 0.46
N PHE A 55 0.42 6.62 0.07
CA PHE A 55 0.85 6.51 -1.32
C PHE A 55 -0.24 5.92 -2.21
N VAL A 56 -0.22 6.35 -3.47
CA VAL A 56 -1.07 5.83 -4.54
C VAL A 56 -0.17 5.23 -5.61
N ASP A 57 -0.32 3.95 -5.88
CA ASP A 57 0.28 3.32 -7.06
C ASP A 57 -0.67 3.48 -8.24
N ALA A 58 -0.30 4.33 -9.18
CA ALA A 58 -1.15 4.67 -10.31
C ALA A 58 -1.07 3.66 -11.47
N HIS A 59 -0.15 2.67 -11.42
CA HIS A 59 0.02 1.68 -12.47
C HIS A 59 0.71 0.41 -11.95
N MET A 60 -0.05 -0.65 -11.77
CA MET A 60 0.46 -1.97 -11.36
C MET A 60 -0.23 -3.08 -12.15
N HIS A 61 0.51 -4.14 -12.46
CA HIS A 61 -0.02 -5.39 -13.01
C HIS A 61 -0.04 -6.43 -11.88
N ILE A 62 -1.11 -6.41 -11.09
CA ILE A 62 -1.23 -7.23 -9.89
C ILE A 62 -1.35 -8.73 -10.22
N ASP A 63 -1.92 -9.06 -11.37
CA ASP A 63 -2.06 -10.42 -11.89
C ASP A 63 -0.71 -11.08 -12.21
N LYS A 64 0.31 -10.26 -12.51
CA LYS A 64 1.68 -10.71 -12.83
C LYS A 64 2.67 -10.52 -11.68
N ALA A 65 2.20 -10.04 -10.55
CA ALA A 65 3.06 -9.84 -9.40
C ALA A 65 3.64 -11.19 -8.92
N LEU A 66 4.89 -11.14 -8.43
CA LEU A 66 5.61 -12.30 -7.88
C LEU A 66 5.84 -13.46 -8.88
N THR A 67 5.92 -13.15 -10.17
CA THR A 67 6.26 -14.13 -11.23
C THR A 67 7.69 -14.00 -11.76
N ALA A 68 8.47 -13.03 -11.27
CA ALA A 68 9.86 -12.84 -11.68
C ALA A 68 10.78 -13.91 -11.09
N ASP A 69 11.76 -14.37 -11.86
CA ASP A 69 12.83 -15.25 -11.42
C ASP A 69 14.15 -14.47 -11.23
N GLU A 70 15.12 -15.09 -10.54
CA GLU A 70 16.44 -14.53 -10.30
C GLU A 70 17.22 -14.22 -11.61
N ASP A 71 16.92 -14.93 -12.69
CA ASP A 71 17.54 -14.76 -14.01
C ASP A 71 16.82 -13.75 -14.92
N ASP A 72 15.85 -13.00 -14.39
CA ASP A 72 15.09 -12.04 -15.20
C ASP A 72 15.97 -10.89 -15.68
N THR A 73 15.80 -10.57 -16.98
CA THR A 73 16.53 -9.49 -17.64
C THR A 73 16.15 -8.11 -17.12
N THR A 74 17.10 -7.17 -17.20
CA THR A 74 16.85 -5.75 -16.95
C THR A 74 16.11 -5.03 -18.11
N ASP A 75 15.97 -5.68 -19.26
CA ASP A 75 15.19 -5.16 -20.39
C ASP A 75 13.69 -5.31 -20.12
N LEU A 76 13.00 -4.19 -19.96
CA LEU A 76 11.58 -4.14 -19.59
C LEU A 76 10.68 -4.91 -20.57
N LEU A 77 10.93 -4.78 -21.89
CA LEU A 77 10.12 -5.45 -22.91
C LEU A 77 10.28 -6.98 -22.82
N GLN A 78 11.51 -7.44 -22.67
CA GLN A 78 11.80 -8.86 -22.50
C GLN A 78 11.24 -9.40 -21.19
N ALA A 79 11.31 -8.62 -20.10
CA ALA A 79 10.71 -9.00 -18.83
C ALA A 79 9.19 -9.15 -18.94
N CYS A 80 8.50 -8.23 -19.62
CA CYS A 80 7.05 -8.33 -19.86
C CYS A 80 6.69 -9.57 -20.70
N ILE A 81 7.41 -9.83 -21.79
CA ILE A 81 7.18 -11.00 -22.66
C ILE A 81 7.39 -12.30 -21.86
N ARG A 82 8.45 -12.38 -21.07
CA ARG A 82 8.72 -13.57 -20.24
C ARG A 82 7.65 -13.77 -19.16
N ALA A 83 7.21 -12.71 -18.49
CA ALA A 83 6.15 -12.80 -17.49
C ALA A 83 4.84 -13.33 -18.10
N ASP A 84 4.49 -12.90 -19.31
CA ASP A 84 3.34 -13.42 -20.05
C ASP A 84 3.49 -14.90 -20.40
N HIS A 85 4.64 -15.29 -20.96
CA HIS A 85 4.93 -16.69 -21.29
C HIS A 85 4.92 -17.59 -20.05
N LYS A 86 5.60 -17.19 -18.98
CA LYS A 86 5.64 -17.95 -17.74
C LYS A 86 4.26 -18.15 -17.15
N THR A 87 3.46 -17.09 -17.08
CA THR A 87 2.09 -17.19 -16.55
C THR A 87 1.28 -18.17 -17.39
N HIS A 88 1.38 -18.08 -18.71
CA HIS A 88 0.68 -18.98 -19.62
C HIS A 88 1.16 -20.43 -19.49
N GLU A 89 2.46 -20.66 -19.50
CA GLU A 89 3.07 -22.01 -19.38
C GLU A 89 2.80 -22.64 -18.00
N SER A 90 2.86 -21.86 -16.94
CA SER A 90 2.59 -22.34 -15.57
C SER A 90 1.17 -22.83 -15.41
N TYR A 91 0.21 -22.24 -16.14
CA TYR A 91 -1.19 -22.61 -16.07
C TYR A 91 -1.61 -23.70 -17.05
N MET A 92 -0.69 -24.19 -17.89
CA MET A 92 -1.01 -25.28 -18.80
C MET A 92 -1.46 -26.52 -18.03
N GLY A 93 -2.68 -26.98 -18.32
CA GLY A 93 -3.28 -28.13 -17.64
C GLY A 93 -3.96 -27.84 -16.30
N TRP A 94 -3.96 -26.59 -15.85
CA TRP A 94 -4.72 -26.19 -14.67
C TRP A 94 -6.19 -25.97 -15.03
N ASP A 95 -7.06 -26.28 -14.08
CA ASP A 95 -8.45 -25.86 -14.22
C ASP A 95 -8.59 -24.36 -13.91
N ARG A 96 -9.71 -23.78 -14.32
CA ARG A 96 -9.97 -22.36 -14.17
C ARG A 96 -9.92 -21.89 -12.71
N GLN A 97 -10.40 -22.70 -11.78
CA GLN A 97 -10.43 -22.33 -10.36
C GLN A 97 -9.02 -22.28 -9.78
N ALA A 98 -8.19 -23.27 -10.11
CA ALA A 98 -6.79 -23.29 -9.68
C ALA A 98 -6.01 -22.04 -10.16
N ILE A 99 -6.26 -21.58 -11.40
CA ILE A 99 -5.67 -20.35 -11.92
C ILE A 99 -6.13 -19.13 -11.13
N VAL A 100 -7.43 -19.04 -10.85
CA VAL A 100 -7.99 -17.93 -10.05
C VAL A 100 -7.40 -17.93 -8.65
N ASP A 101 -7.30 -19.07 -8.00
CA ASP A 101 -6.77 -19.20 -6.64
C ASP A 101 -5.31 -18.75 -6.56
N ASP A 102 -4.46 -19.13 -7.52
CA ASP A 102 -3.06 -18.69 -7.61
C ASP A 102 -2.95 -17.17 -7.80
N ILE A 103 -3.73 -16.59 -8.73
CA ILE A 103 -3.73 -15.13 -8.95
C ILE A 103 -4.19 -14.40 -7.67
N VAL A 104 -5.21 -14.88 -6.99
CA VAL A 104 -5.71 -14.29 -5.74
C VAL A 104 -4.67 -14.35 -4.65
N GLU A 105 -3.97 -15.48 -4.49
CA GLU A 105 -2.91 -15.65 -3.50
C GLU A 105 -1.77 -14.65 -3.73
N ARG A 106 -1.18 -14.62 -4.93
CA ARG A 106 -0.09 -13.70 -5.28
C ARG A 106 -0.51 -12.23 -5.19
N SER A 107 -1.71 -11.90 -5.69
CA SER A 107 -2.26 -10.55 -5.61
C SER A 107 -2.47 -10.10 -4.17
N SER A 108 -2.92 -10.99 -3.31
CA SER A 108 -3.10 -10.71 -1.88
C SER A 108 -1.77 -10.42 -1.19
N GLU A 109 -0.71 -11.15 -1.56
CA GLU A 109 0.62 -10.95 -1.01
C GLU A 109 1.20 -9.59 -1.41
N ILE A 110 1.13 -9.22 -2.69
CA ILE A 110 1.63 -7.91 -3.12
C ILE A 110 0.83 -6.76 -2.53
N ILE A 111 -0.48 -6.90 -2.35
CA ILE A 111 -1.32 -5.88 -1.68
C ILE A 111 -0.87 -5.69 -0.23
N LYS A 112 -0.62 -6.78 0.52
CA LYS A 112 -0.09 -6.68 1.89
C LYS A 112 1.25 -5.96 1.94
N MET A 113 2.16 -6.25 1.00
CA MET A 113 3.44 -5.55 0.88
C MET A 113 3.24 -4.05 0.59
N CYS A 114 2.31 -3.69 -0.30
CA CYS A 114 1.96 -2.31 -0.60
C CYS A 114 1.45 -1.58 0.64
N ILE A 115 0.52 -2.19 1.38
CA ILE A 115 -0.03 -1.63 2.63
C ILE A 115 1.07 -1.43 3.66
N ALA A 116 1.93 -2.43 3.85
CA ALA A 116 3.05 -2.37 4.80
C ALA A 116 4.04 -1.22 4.48
N ASN A 117 4.09 -0.78 3.23
CA ASN A 117 4.91 0.34 2.76
C ASN A 117 4.13 1.65 2.56
N GLY A 118 2.89 1.72 3.07
CA GLY A 118 2.09 2.95 3.10
C GLY A 118 1.26 3.23 1.84
N THR A 119 1.14 2.30 0.91
CA THR A 119 0.27 2.42 -0.26
C THR A 119 -1.15 1.96 0.10
N THR A 120 -2.15 2.82 -0.07
CA THR A 120 -3.56 2.51 0.25
C THR A 120 -4.50 2.57 -0.95
N ALA A 121 -4.01 2.98 -2.11
CA ALA A 121 -4.76 2.96 -3.36
C ALA A 121 -3.89 2.45 -4.50
N ILE A 122 -4.43 1.53 -5.30
CA ILE A 122 -3.72 0.91 -6.42
C ILE A 122 -4.64 0.94 -7.64
N LYS A 123 -4.11 1.41 -8.78
CA LYS A 123 -4.74 1.24 -10.07
C LYS A 123 -4.06 0.07 -10.78
N THR A 124 -4.78 -1.05 -10.86
CA THR A 124 -4.26 -2.26 -11.53
C THR A 124 -4.75 -2.37 -12.97
N HIS A 125 -3.93 -2.98 -13.80
CA HIS A 125 -4.28 -3.48 -15.13
C HIS A 125 -4.20 -5.00 -15.08
N VAL A 126 -5.21 -5.66 -15.63
CA VAL A 126 -5.29 -7.12 -15.72
C VAL A 126 -5.38 -7.47 -17.20
N LEU A 127 -4.54 -8.37 -17.67
CA LEU A 127 -4.64 -8.93 -19.01
C LEU A 127 -5.63 -10.11 -18.96
N ILE A 128 -6.67 -10.02 -19.79
CA ILE A 128 -7.72 -11.05 -19.94
C ILE A 128 -7.45 -11.80 -21.22
#